data_e7e4dfe8dac3a0a8333bd27878123b72
#
_entry.id   e7e4dfe8dac3a0a8333bd27878123b72
#
_cell.length_a   1.000
_cell.length_b   1.000
_cell.length_c   1.000
_cell.angle_alpha   90.00
_cell.angle_beta   90.00
_cell.angle_gamma   90.00
#
_symmetry.space_group_name_H-M   'P 1'
#
loop_
_entity.id
_entity.type
_entity.pdbx_description
1 polymer ?
#
loop_
_entity_poly.entity_id
_entity_poly.type
_entity_poly.pdbx_seq_one_letter_code
_entity_poly.pdbx_strand_id
1 'polypeptide(L)'
;MSTQKRFVSEDEALSILEAGEYGILSTASSGEPYGVPVNYCYSKQENCIFFHCALTGRKLNNIKNNGRVSFTVVGWEKVVPEKLTTCYESVILSGNVQIVTDDVEKTEKLSLFCIKFAPDFSNIYKVIAKMLPKTAVVKIMIEHITGKRNDNI
;
A
#
# COMPACT_ATOMS: atom_id res chain seq x y z
N MET A 1 -28.29 -2.88 9.34
CA MET A 1 -27.81 -1.68 8.60
C MET A 1 -27.23 -2.07 7.26
N SER A 2 -27.68 -1.44 6.19
CA SER A 2 -27.14 -1.72 4.86
C SER A 2 -25.67 -1.31 4.78
N THR A 3 -24.78 -2.21 4.38
CA THR A 3 -23.36 -1.96 4.16
C THR A 3 -23.09 -0.84 3.15
N GLN A 4 -24.05 -0.57 2.25
CA GLN A 4 -23.94 0.50 1.25
C GLN A 4 -23.81 1.90 1.84
N LYS A 5 -24.39 2.16 3.02
CA LYS A 5 -24.33 3.49 3.67
C LYS A 5 -22.94 3.85 4.23
N ARG A 6 -22.00 2.89 4.23
CA ARG A 6 -20.65 3.09 4.78
C ARG A 6 -19.59 3.37 3.71
N PHE A 7 -19.92 3.20 2.43
CA PHE A 7 -18.99 3.54 1.36
C PHE A 7 -18.78 5.04 1.30
N VAL A 8 -17.51 5.44 1.20
CA VAL A 8 -17.11 6.82 0.96
C VAL A 8 -16.88 7.04 -0.53
N SER A 9 -16.71 8.30 -0.94
CA SER A 9 -16.35 8.63 -2.32
C SER A 9 -14.96 8.10 -2.68
N GLU A 10 -14.68 8.01 -3.98
CA GLU A 10 -13.34 7.64 -4.46
C GLU A 10 -12.28 8.61 -3.96
N ASP A 11 -12.55 9.92 -3.99
CA ASP A 11 -11.62 10.94 -3.50
C ASP A 11 -11.31 10.78 -2.00
N GLU A 12 -12.31 10.46 -1.20
CA GLU A 12 -12.11 10.17 0.23
C GLU A 12 -11.31 8.88 0.43
N ALA A 13 -11.57 7.85 -0.36
CA ALA A 13 -10.79 6.60 -0.33
C ALA A 13 -9.32 6.86 -0.66
N LEU A 14 -9.04 7.66 -1.68
CA LEU A 14 -7.68 8.04 -2.05
C LEU A 14 -6.99 8.88 -0.97
N SER A 15 -7.74 9.73 -0.26
CA SER A 15 -7.19 10.50 0.87
C SER A 15 -6.80 9.60 2.05
N ILE A 16 -7.62 8.60 2.36
CA ILE A 16 -7.29 7.59 3.38
C ILE A 16 -6.04 6.80 2.96
N LEU A 17 -5.96 6.42 1.69
CA LEU A 17 -4.81 5.69 1.14
C LEU A 17 -3.53 6.51 1.26
N GLU A 18 -3.56 7.79 0.89
CA GLU A 18 -2.39 8.67 0.94
C GLU A 18 -1.87 8.88 2.35
N ALA A 19 -2.76 8.98 3.33
CA ALA A 19 -2.41 9.21 4.73
C ALA A 19 -1.86 7.96 5.44
N GLY A 20 -2.15 6.77 4.95
CA GLY A 20 -1.74 5.51 5.57
C GLY A 20 -0.23 5.27 5.51
N GLU A 21 0.29 4.56 6.49
CA GLU A 21 1.73 4.24 6.58
C GLU A 21 2.03 2.82 6.12
N TYR A 22 1.13 1.87 6.39
CA TYR A 22 1.25 0.49 5.96
C TYR A 22 -0.10 -0.07 5.57
N GLY A 23 -0.08 -1.14 4.82
CA GLY A 23 -1.26 -1.91 4.49
C GLY A 23 -0.92 -3.39 4.36
N ILE A 24 -1.92 -4.20 4.09
CA ILE A 24 -1.76 -5.64 3.87
C ILE A 24 -1.78 -5.89 2.37
N LEU A 25 -0.65 -6.35 1.85
CA LEU A 25 -0.54 -6.86 0.49
C LEU A 25 -1.07 -8.30 0.47
N SER A 26 -2.11 -8.54 -0.33
CA SER A 26 -2.70 -9.85 -0.49
C SER A 26 -2.40 -10.39 -1.89
N THR A 27 -1.76 -11.55 -1.92
CA THR A 27 -1.36 -12.24 -3.14
C THR A 27 -1.99 -13.63 -3.21
N ALA A 28 -2.07 -14.18 -4.40
CA ALA A 28 -2.48 -15.57 -4.60
C ALA A 28 -1.55 -16.20 -5.65
N SER A 29 -0.84 -17.23 -5.25
CA SER A 29 0.07 -17.97 -6.13
C SER A 29 -0.32 -19.44 -6.12
N SER A 30 -0.61 -20.00 -7.28
CA SER A 30 -1.09 -21.40 -7.42
C SER A 30 -2.31 -21.69 -6.52
N GLY A 31 -3.22 -20.72 -6.40
CA GLY A 31 -4.41 -20.83 -5.56
C GLY A 31 -4.18 -20.61 -4.07
N GLU A 32 -2.95 -20.46 -3.62
CA GLU A 32 -2.62 -20.26 -2.20
C GLU A 32 -2.64 -18.76 -1.87
N PRO A 33 -3.53 -18.30 -0.97
CA PRO A 33 -3.57 -16.91 -0.55
C PRO A 33 -2.45 -16.60 0.45
N TYR A 34 -1.94 -15.36 0.39
CA TYR A 34 -0.92 -14.89 1.31
C TYR A 34 -1.09 -13.40 1.54
N GLY A 35 -1.18 -12.98 2.79
CA GLY A 35 -1.28 -11.59 3.21
C GLY A 35 -0.07 -11.19 4.03
N VAL A 36 0.55 -10.05 3.72
CA VAL A 36 1.74 -9.54 4.42
C VAL A 36 1.66 -8.03 4.60
N PRO A 37 1.97 -7.49 5.81
CA PRO A 37 2.03 -6.05 6.00
C PRO A 37 3.26 -5.45 5.32
N VAL A 38 3.08 -4.33 4.63
CA VAL A 38 4.17 -3.56 4.02
C VAL A 38 3.91 -2.07 4.17
N ASN A 39 4.97 -1.29 4.37
CA ASN A 39 4.91 0.16 4.23
C ASN A 39 4.80 0.53 2.75
N TYR A 40 4.12 1.62 2.45
CA TYR A 40 3.88 2.03 1.07
C TYR A 40 3.84 3.54 0.91
N CYS A 41 3.95 3.99 -0.31
CA CYS A 41 3.64 5.34 -0.74
C CYS A 41 2.58 5.31 -1.83
N TYR A 42 1.80 6.39 -1.93
CA TYR A 42 0.82 6.60 -2.99
C TYR A 42 1.33 7.66 -3.98
N SER A 43 1.21 7.39 -5.26
CA SER A 43 1.46 8.33 -6.34
C SER A 43 0.16 8.68 -7.06
N LYS A 44 -0.33 9.90 -6.85
CA LYS A 44 -1.51 10.39 -7.56
C LYS A 44 -1.26 10.50 -9.06
N GLN A 45 -0.07 10.96 -9.44
CA GLN A 45 0.31 11.16 -10.83
C GLN A 45 0.27 9.86 -11.63
N GLU A 46 0.76 8.77 -11.05
CA GLU A 46 0.80 7.46 -11.73
C GLU A 46 -0.41 6.58 -11.41
N ASN A 47 -1.28 6.99 -10.50
CA ASN A 47 -2.40 6.21 -9.99
C ASN A 47 -1.96 4.82 -9.51
N CYS A 48 -0.95 4.82 -8.65
CA CYS A 48 -0.39 3.59 -8.09
C CYS A 48 0.01 3.76 -6.63
N ILE A 49 0.14 2.64 -5.94
CA ILE A 49 0.93 2.57 -4.72
C ILE A 49 2.23 1.83 -5.05
N PHE A 50 3.26 2.07 -4.26
CA PHE A 50 4.53 1.37 -4.41
C PHE A 50 5.16 1.09 -3.07
N PHE A 51 5.93 0.01 -3.03
CA PHE A 51 6.68 -0.41 -1.85
C PHE A 51 8.04 -0.95 -2.28
N HIS A 52 8.93 -1.15 -1.32
CA HIS A 52 10.22 -1.78 -1.57
C HIS A 52 10.37 -3.04 -0.70
N CYS A 53 11.16 -3.97 -1.19
CA CYS A 53 11.44 -5.21 -0.47
C CYS A 53 12.81 -5.76 -0.90
N ALA A 54 13.24 -6.85 -0.24
CA ALA A 54 14.43 -7.58 -0.68
C ALA A 54 14.22 -8.17 -2.10
N LEU A 55 15.33 -8.46 -2.78
CA LEU A 55 15.31 -9.04 -4.12
C LEU A 55 14.75 -10.47 -4.18
N THR A 56 14.65 -11.14 -3.03
CA THR A 56 14.13 -12.51 -2.90
C THR A 56 13.17 -12.59 -1.73
N GLY A 57 12.24 -13.53 -1.79
CA GLY A 57 11.29 -13.79 -0.71
C GLY A 57 9.93 -14.20 -1.26
N ARG A 58 9.07 -14.70 -0.36
CA ARG A 58 7.74 -15.23 -0.71
C ARG A 58 6.87 -14.19 -1.41
N LYS A 59 6.83 -12.98 -0.88
CA LYS A 59 6.08 -11.86 -1.45
C LYS A 59 6.44 -11.63 -2.91
N LEU A 60 7.73 -11.49 -3.20
CA LEU A 60 8.21 -11.22 -4.55
C LEU A 60 7.98 -12.41 -5.50
N ASN A 61 8.16 -13.64 -5.01
CA ASN A 61 7.88 -14.84 -5.81
C ASN A 61 6.39 -14.94 -6.16
N ASN A 62 5.51 -14.67 -5.20
CA ASN A 62 4.07 -14.69 -5.44
C ASN A 62 3.64 -13.70 -6.52
N ILE A 63 4.13 -12.46 -6.46
CA ILE A 63 3.75 -11.44 -7.44
C ILE A 63 4.36 -11.70 -8.83
N LYS A 64 5.51 -12.35 -8.91
CA LYS A 64 6.08 -12.80 -10.20
C LYS A 64 5.25 -13.92 -10.84
N ASN A 65 4.69 -14.82 -10.02
CA ASN A 65 3.81 -15.89 -10.48
C ASN A 65 2.43 -15.39 -10.86
N ASN A 66 1.88 -14.46 -10.07
CA ASN A 66 0.58 -13.87 -10.31
C ASN A 66 0.61 -12.39 -9.91
N GLY A 67 0.58 -11.51 -10.89
CA GLY A 67 0.65 -10.07 -10.70
C GLY A 67 -0.66 -9.41 -10.25
N ARG A 68 -1.75 -10.17 -10.16
CA ARG A 68 -3.04 -9.68 -9.61
C ARG A 68 -2.97 -9.70 -8.10
N VAL A 69 -3.18 -8.53 -7.49
CA VAL A 69 -3.07 -8.37 -6.03
C VAL A 69 -4.20 -7.49 -5.52
N SER A 70 -4.45 -7.58 -4.22
CA SER A 70 -5.21 -6.55 -3.50
C SER A 70 -4.37 -5.97 -2.37
N PHE A 71 -4.78 -4.78 -1.92
CA PHE A 71 -4.09 -4.06 -0.86
C PHE A 71 -5.13 -3.42 0.05
N THR A 72 -4.99 -3.65 1.35
CA THR A 72 -5.95 -3.17 2.35
C THR A 72 -5.26 -2.26 3.34
N VAL A 73 -5.84 -1.08 3.56
CA VAL A 73 -5.36 -0.10 4.55
C VAL A 73 -6.47 0.16 5.55
N VAL A 74 -6.12 0.15 6.84
CA VAL A 74 -6.98 0.65 7.90
C VAL A 74 -6.41 1.99 8.34
N GLY A 75 -7.16 3.06 8.09
CA GLY A 75 -6.72 4.43 8.41
C GLY A 75 -6.74 4.68 9.91
N TRP A 76 -7.81 4.26 10.56
CA TRP A 76 -7.94 4.24 12.01
C TRP A 76 -9.02 3.24 12.40
N GLU A 77 -9.02 2.84 13.68
CA GLU A 77 -10.07 2.02 14.24
C GLU A 77 -10.27 2.35 15.73
N LYS A 78 -11.49 2.15 16.21
CA LYS A 78 -11.83 2.25 17.61
C LYS A 78 -12.99 1.32 17.94
N VAL A 79 -12.75 0.38 18.83
CA VAL A 79 -13.81 -0.45 19.39
C VAL A 79 -14.66 0.38 20.35
N VAL A 80 -15.99 0.30 20.20
CA VAL A 80 -16.98 0.96 21.06
C VAL A 80 -17.82 -0.13 21.74
N PRO A 81 -17.38 -0.65 22.90
CA PRO A 81 -18.01 -1.81 23.54
C PRO A 81 -19.47 -1.57 23.91
N GLU A 82 -19.80 -0.36 24.33
CA GLU A 82 -21.14 0.01 24.77
C GLU A 82 -22.17 -0.07 23.63
N LYS A 83 -21.71 0.01 22.39
CA LYS A 83 -22.54 -0.08 21.18
C LYS A 83 -22.35 -1.38 20.42
N LEU A 84 -21.52 -2.28 20.93
CA LEU A 84 -21.15 -3.54 20.26
C LEU A 84 -20.73 -3.32 18.80
N THR A 85 -19.92 -2.29 18.57
CA THR A 85 -19.49 -1.90 17.23
C THR A 85 -18.04 -1.45 17.22
N THR A 86 -17.50 -1.34 16.02
CA THR A 86 -16.18 -0.73 15.77
C THR A 86 -16.37 0.45 14.84
N CYS A 87 -15.83 1.60 15.23
CA CYS A 87 -15.65 2.73 14.33
C CYS A 87 -14.32 2.56 13.59
N TYR A 88 -14.30 2.90 12.32
CA TYR A 88 -13.11 2.69 11.49
C TYR A 88 -13.19 3.46 10.17
N GLU A 89 -12.07 3.58 9.52
CA GLU A 89 -12.00 3.82 8.08
C GLU A 89 -11.02 2.86 7.44
N SER A 90 -11.35 2.39 6.26
CA SER A 90 -10.52 1.43 5.52
C SER A 90 -10.64 1.63 4.03
N VAL A 91 -9.61 1.18 3.33
CA VAL A 91 -9.55 1.17 1.86
C VAL A 91 -9.13 -0.21 1.41
N ILE A 92 -9.78 -0.70 0.37
CA ILE A 92 -9.36 -1.91 -0.35
C ILE A 92 -9.18 -1.53 -1.81
N LEU A 93 -8.02 -1.80 -2.35
CA LEU A 93 -7.75 -1.65 -3.78
C LEU A 93 -7.30 -2.97 -4.39
N SER A 94 -7.49 -3.09 -5.68
CA SER A 94 -6.96 -4.19 -6.48
C SER A 94 -6.30 -3.65 -7.74
N GLY A 95 -5.34 -4.38 -8.25
CA GLY A 95 -4.63 -4.00 -9.45
C GLY A 95 -3.54 -4.98 -9.85
N ASN A 96 -2.72 -4.56 -10.79
CA ASN A 96 -1.61 -5.32 -11.30
C ASN A 96 -0.27 -4.76 -10.84
N VAL A 97 0.63 -5.66 -10.55
CA VAL A 97 2.01 -5.36 -10.13
C VAL A 97 2.88 -5.03 -11.34
N GLN A 98 3.73 -4.02 -11.17
CA GLN A 98 4.86 -3.73 -12.06
C GLN A 98 6.13 -3.64 -11.22
N ILE A 99 7.13 -4.45 -11.55
CA ILE A 99 8.44 -4.39 -10.89
C ILE A 99 9.25 -3.30 -11.59
N VAL A 100 9.74 -2.34 -10.82
CA VAL A 100 10.55 -1.24 -11.34
C VAL A 100 11.98 -1.74 -11.54
N THR A 101 12.48 -1.68 -12.78
CA THR A 101 13.82 -2.15 -13.14
C THR A 101 14.82 -1.04 -13.42
N ASP A 102 14.33 0.16 -13.75
CA ASP A 102 15.17 1.32 -14.03
C ASP A 102 15.70 1.94 -12.73
N ASP A 103 17.02 2.14 -12.64
CA ASP A 103 17.66 2.67 -11.43
C ASP A 103 17.27 4.13 -11.13
N VAL A 104 16.99 4.93 -12.16
CA VAL A 104 16.52 6.32 -11.97
C VAL A 104 15.14 6.31 -11.31
N GLU A 105 14.21 5.51 -11.83
CA GLU A 105 12.88 5.36 -11.26
C GLU A 105 12.92 4.76 -9.85
N LYS A 106 13.76 3.75 -9.62
CA LYS A 106 13.95 3.18 -8.27
C LYS A 106 14.44 4.23 -7.28
N THR A 107 15.41 5.06 -7.68
CA THR A 107 15.94 6.14 -6.85
C THR A 107 14.86 7.15 -6.51
N GLU A 108 14.05 7.54 -7.47
CA GLU A 108 12.91 8.45 -7.27
C GLU A 108 11.92 7.87 -6.27
N LYS A 109 11.49 6.62 -6.46
CA LYS A 109 10.54 5.96 -5.55
C LYS A 109 11.11 5.81 -4.13
N LEU A 110 12.36 5.41 -3.98
CA LEU A 110 13.01 5.29 -2.67
C LEU A 110 13.18 6.64 -1.99
N SER A 111 13.43 7.72 -2.74
CA SER A 111 13.49 9.06 -2.18
C SER A 111 12.14 9.53 -1.63
N LEU A 112 11.04 9.15 -2.28
CA LEU A 112 9.68 9.45 -1.79
C LEU A 112 9.38 8.71 -0.48
N PHE A 113 9.87 7.48 -0.31
CA PHE A 113 9.83 6.77 0.97
C PHE A 113 10.56 7.54 2.07
N CYS A 114 11.77 8.02 1.78
CA CYS A 114 12.53 8.80 2.74
C CYS A 114 11.79 10.08 3.16
N ILE A 115 11.20 10.78 2.21
CA ILE A 115 10.41 11.99 2.48
C ILE A 115 9.20 11.67 3.39
N LYS A 116 8.51 10.57 3.14
CA LYS A 116 7.32 10.18 3.92
C LYS A 116 7.67 9.71 5.33
N PHE A 117 8.68 8.83 5.47
CA PHE A 117 8.94 8.09 6.70
C PHE A 117 10.12 8.65 7.51
N ALA A 118 11.01 9.39 6.89
CA ALA A 118 12.20 9.93 7.54
C ALA A 118 12.57 11.31 6.95
N PRO A 119 11.66 12.32 7.05
CA PRO A 119 11.86 13.61 6.38
C PRO A 119 13.09 14.37 6.85
N ASP A 120 13.54 14.13 8.08
CA ASP A 120 14.69 14.81 8.66
C ASP A 120 16.02 14.04 8.48
N PHE A 121 15.98 12.89 7.80
CA PHE A 121 17.18 12.10 7.56
C PHE A 121 18.07 12.77 6.51
N SER A 122 19.36 12.96 6.83
CA SER A 122 20.32 13.57 5.92
C SER A 122 20.99 12.54 5.01
N ASN A 123 21.51 12.99 3.86
CA ASN A 123 22.26 12.15 2.91
C ASN A 123 21.48 10.96 2.35
N ILE A 124 20.18 11.17 2.07
CA ILE A 124 19.30 10.10 1.58
C ILE A 124 19.82 9.46 0.29
N TYR A 125 20.37 10.23 -0.65
CA TYR A 125 20.86 9.71 -1.92
C TYR A 125 22.06 8.77 -1.76
N LYS A 126 22.90 9.02 -0.76
CA LYS A 126 24.01 8.11 -0.43
C LYS A 126 23.51 6.78 0.10
N VAL A 127 22.48 6.81 0.94
CA VAL A 127 21.84 5.60 1.47
C VAL A 127 21.12 4.85 0.35
N ILE A 128 20.37 5.55 -0.48
CA ILE A 128 19.65 4.97 -1.62
C ILE A 128 20.62 4.29 -2.59
N ALA A 129 21.75 4.93 -2.91
CA ALA A 129 22.75 4.33 -3.80
C ALA A 129 23.25 2.99 -3.28
N LYS A 130 23.40 2.82 -1.96
CA LYS A 130 23.75 1.55 -1.33
C LYS A 130 22.61 0.53 -1.35
N MET A 131 21.37 0.98 -1.31
CA MET A 131 20.19 0.13 -1.31
C MET A 131 19.85 -0.42 -2.70
N LEU A 132 20.10 0.35 -3.77
CA LEU A 132 19.67 0.01 -5.13
C LEU A 132 19.99 -1.43 -5.54
N PRO A 133 21.23 -1.94 -5.38
CA PRO A 133 21.55 -3.30 -5.82
C PRO A 133 20.94 -4.42 -4.96
N LYS A 134 20.35 -4.06 -3.81
CA LYS A 134 19.80 -5.02 -2.83
C LYS A 134 18.28 -4.94 -2.71
N THR A 135 17.65 -4.02 -3.43
CA THR A 135 16.25 -3.66 -3.18
C THR A 135 15.43 -3.75 -4.45
N ALA A 136 14.29 -4.43 -4.35
CA ALA A 136 13.25 -4.36 -5.36
C ALA A 136 12.27 -3.25 -5.02
N VAL A 137 11.81 -2.52 -6.02
CA VAL A 137 10.71 -1.56 -5.93
C VAL A 137 9.57 -2.08 -6.77
N VAL A 138 8.38 -2.13 -6.18
CA VAL A 138 7.19 -2.72 -6.78
C VAL A 138 6.09 -1.68 -6.79
N LYS A 139 5.48 -1.45 -7.96
CA LYS A 139 4.26 -0.63 -8.11
C LYS A 139 3.05 -1.53 -8.23
N ILE A 140 1.94 -1.11 -7.63
CA ILE A 140 0.62 -1.69 -7.86
C ILE A 140 -0.22 -0.64 -8.57
N MET A 141 -0.52 -0.86 -9.84
CA MET A 141 -1.36 0.02 -10.63
C MET A 141 -2.81 -0.17 -10.16
N ILE A 142 -3.46 0.89 -9.68
CA ILE A 142 -4.81 0.83 -9.11
C ILE A 142 -5.83 0.69 -10.24
N GLU A 143 -6.57 -0.40 -10.24
CA GLU A 143 -7.70 -0.62 -11.18
C GLU A 143 -9.04 -0.37 -10.50
N HIS A 144 -9.20 -0.85 -9.26
CA HIS A 144 -10.41 -0.66 -8.46
C HIS A 144 -10.01 -0.24 -7.06
N ILE A 145 -10.76 0.70 -6.50
CA ILE A 145 -10.59 1.15 -5.12
C ILE A 145 -11.95 1.41 -4.50
N THR A 146 -12.12 0.96 -3.26
CA THR A 146 -13.29 1.27 -2.43
C THR A 146 -12.81 1.68 -1.05
N GLY A 147 -13.53 2.60 -0.43
CA GLY A 147 -13.32 2.97 0.97
C GLY A 147 -14.60 2.85 1.77
N LYS A 148 -14.46 2.54 3.04
CA LYS A 148 -15.56 2.48 4.00
C LYS A 148 -15.20 3.27 5.25
N ARG A 149 -16.23 3.87 5.84
CA ARG A 149 -16.11 4.58 7.13
C ARG A 149 -17.32 4.29 7.99
N ASN A 150 -17.06 4.06 9.26
CA ASN A 150 -18.07 4.04 10.32
C ASN A 150 -17.55 4.92 11.45
N ASP A 151 -18.06 6.13 11.54
CA ASP A 151 -17.67 7.15 12.52
C ASP A 151 -18.77 7.49 13.53
N ASN A 152 -19.80 6.67 13.61
CA ASN A 152 -20.91 6.82 14.55
C ASN A 152 -20.48 6.45 15.97
N ILE A 153 -19.83 7.38 16.66
CA ILE A 153 -19.40 7.26 18.06
C ILE A 153 -20.55 7.66 19.02
#